data_0dd682d67a6871a5302dd4b443fc572f
#
_entry.id   0dd682d67a6871a5302dd4b443fc572f
#
_cell.length_a   1.000
_cell.length_b   1.000
_cell.length_c   1.000
_cell.angle_alpha   90.00
_cell.angle_beta   90.00
_cell.angle_gamma   90.00
#
_symmetry.space_group_name_H-M   'P 1'
#
loop_
_entity.id
_entity.type
_entity.pdbx_description
1 polymer ?
#
loop_
_entity_poly.entity_id
_entity_poly.type
_entity_poly.pdbx_seq_one_letter_code
_entity_poly.pdbx_strand_id
1 'polypeptide(L)'
;MPPPVAAREAIGDAKEHGRPGQSGIEKAQRSIERTLAFAAAMLSRLRSKRRRRSLSRTMTVLGWIAVMAICGYVGLTAMIYLTQRSLMYFPERTHVTPAEAGLPEATEVPLTTADGVQIRVWHVPPKADNPVILYFHGNGGALNYRVERFRQLVSAGIGLVGLEYRGYGGLGGSPSEQGLIRDAEAAYAFAVAHYPAQQLVLWGESLGSGVAVALAAEKPVGRVILEAPFTSALAVGERRYWYLPVQLLMKDQFRSDERIQKVTAPLLILHGMHDRVVPYAMGERLFDLANKPKHIVRFLDGGHEDLDNNGALDAVARFLAGDLD
;
A
#
# COMPACT_ATOMS: atom_id res chain seq x y z
N MET A 1 27.03 -82.28 85.17
CA MET A 1 28.00 -82.46 86.25
C MET A 1 29.05 -81.38 86.16
N PRO A 2 29.26 -80.66 87.25
CA PRO A 2 30.27 -79.59 87.40
C PRO A 2 31.55 -80.12 87.96
N PRO A 3 32.44 -79.30 88.39
CA PRO A 3 33.26 -78.17 88.12
C PRO A 3 34.79 -78.51 88.19
N PRO A 4 35.74 -77.75 88.56
CA PRO A 4 35.88 -76.51 89.37
C PRO A 4 36.91 -75.53 88.81
N VAL A 5 36.77 -74.23 89.11
CA VAL A 5 37.43 -73.37 90.13
C VAL A 5 38.95 -73.11 90.02
N ALA A 6 39.22 -71.89 90.00
CA ALA A 6 40.26 -71.03 90.62
C ALA A 6 41.69 -70.97 90.05
N ALA A 7 42.18 -69.84 89.87
CA ALA A 7 42.99 -68.93 90.70
C ALA A 7 43.67 -67.90 89.88
N ARG A 8 43.50 -66.62 90.17
CA ARG A 8 44.47 -65.66 90.70
C ARG A 8 45.76 -65.51 89.88
N GLU A 9 46.23 -64.39 89.54
CA GLU A 9 46.41 -63.07 90.15
C GLU A 9 47.07 -62.15 89.17
N ALA A 10 46.69 -60.91 89.28
CA ALA A 10 47.47 -59.64 89.20
C ALA A 10 48.64 -59.52 88.21
N ILE A 11 48.61 -58.43 87.55
CA ILE A 11 49.67 -57.40 87.27
C ILE A 11 49.24 -56.65 85.98
N GLY A 12 49.01 -55.48 86.09
CA GLY A 12 49.79 -54.32 85.85
C GLY A 12 49.12 -53.27 84.94
N ASP A 13 48.78 -52.24 85.60
CA ASP A 13 48.45 -50.97 84.94
C ASP A 13 49.47 -50.61 83.82
N ALA A 14 48.98 -50.51 82.58
CA ALA A 14 49.73 -49.81 81.51
C ALA A 14 48.84 -48.71 80.90
N LYS A 15 49.03 -47.53 81.40
CA LYS A 15 48.46 -46.29 80.80
C LYS A 15 48.66 -46.27 79.31
N GLU A 16 47.60 -46.32 78.53
CA GLU A 16 47.58 -45.94 77.16
C GLU A 16 47.81 -44.40 77.07
N HIS A 17 49.00 -44.03 76.76
CA HIS A 17 49.33 -42.67 76.29
C HIS A 17 48.71 -42.47 74.90
N GLY A 18 47.48 -41.94 74.89
CA GLY A 18 46.86 -41.43 73.65
C GLY A 18 47.77 -40.44 72.96
N ARG A 19 48.10 -40.71 71.69
CA ARG A 19 48.96 -39.90 70.86
C ARG A 19 48.38 -38.45 70.74
N PRO A 20 49.09 -37.40 71.20
CA PRO A 20 48.56 -36.03 71.26
C PRO A 20 48.51 -35.34 69.90
N GLY A 21 48.70 -36.05 68.79
CA GLY A 21 48.80 -35.41 67.46
C GLY A 21 47.54 -35.51 66.58
N GLN A 22 46.67 -36.54 66.76
CA GLN A 22 45.55 -36.78 65.85
C GLN A 22 44.35 -35.79 66.03
N SER A 23 44.02 -35.43 67.27
CA SER A 23 42.88 -34.52 67.56
C SER A 23 43.16 -33.07 67.07
N GLY A 24 44.44 -32.67 67.09
CA GLY A 24 44.84 -31.34 66.60
C GLY A 24 44.75 -31.21 65.04
N ILE A 25 45.21 -32.27 64.36
CA ILE A 25 45.16 -32.34 62.89
C ILE A 25 43.72 -32.37 62.38
N GLU A 26 42.85 -33.18 62.98
CA GLU A 26 41.42 -33.22 62.61
C GLU A 26 40.69 -31.90 62.88
N LYS A 27 41.00 -31.19 63.97
CA LYS A 27 40.45 -29.87 64.22
C LYS A 27 40.93 -28.84 63.18
N ALA A 28 42.21 -28.90 62.84
CA ALA A 28 42.80 -28.00 61.76
C ALA A 28 42.17 -28.34 60.43
N GLN A 29 42.01 -29.60 60.02
CA GLN A 29 41.32 -29.99 58.79
C GLN A 29 39.88 -29.52 58.75
N ARG A 30 39.08 -29.71 59.74
CA ARG A 30 37.71 -29.24 59.86
C ARG A 30 37.62 -27.70 59.79
N SER A 31 38.57 -26.99 60.37
CA SER A 31 38.66 -25.52 60.27
C SER A 31 38.96 -25.07 58.86
N ILE A 32 39.92 -25.72 58.17
CA ILE A 32 40.24 -25.43 56.75
C ILE A 32 39.03 -25.74 55.85
N GLU A 33 38.37 -26.89 56.03
CA GLU A 33 37.17 -27.24 55.26
C GLU A 33 36.03 -26.24 55.46
N ARG A 34 35.77 -25.78 56.70
CA ARG A 34 34.78 -24.73 56.99
C ARG A 34 35.14 -23.39 56.31
N THR A 35 36.41 -23.02 56.30
CA THR A 35 36.90 -21.80 55.68
C THR A 35 36.76 -21.89 54.15
N LEU A 36 37.13 -23.01 53.55
CA LEU A 36 36.97 -23.25 52.11
C LEU A 36 35.47 -23.29 51.71
N ALA A 37 34.61 -23.94 52.52
CA ALA A 37 33.16 -23.95 52.26
C ALA A 37 32.55 -22.55 52.38
N PHE A 38 32.98 -21.75 53.34
CA PHE A 38 32.55 -20.35 53.48
C PHE A 38 33.02 -19.49 52.30
N ALA A 39 34.29 -19.64 51.89
CA ALA A 39 34.83 -18.93 50.72
C ALA A 39 34.09 -19.33 49.42
N ALA A 40 33.81 -20.63 49.22
CA ALA A 40 33.03 -21.11 48.06
C ALA A 40 31.60 -20.57 48.06
N ALA A 41 30.92 -20.56 49.22
CA ALA A 41 29.59 -19.95 49.34
C ALA A 41 29.57 -18.46 49.12
N MET A 42 30.60 -17.72 49.56
CA MET A 42 30.74 -16.31 49.30
C MET A 42 31.00 -16.02 47.81
N LEU A 43 31.87 -16.78 47.14
CA LEU A 43 32.15 -16.68 45.71
C LEU A 43 30.89 -16.99 44.86
N SER A 44 30.13 -18.01 45.25
CA SER A 44 28.87 -18.36 44.56
C SER A 44 27.82 -17.24 44.69
N ARG A 45 27.70 -16.60 45.86
CA ARG A 45 26.82 -15.44 46.09
C ARG A 45 27.29 -14.21 45.27
N LEU A 46 28.58 -13.95 45.17
CA LEU A 46 29.13 -12.87 44.36
C LEU A 46 28.89 -13.09 42.86
N ARG A 47 29.10 -14.33 42.36
CA ARG A 47 28.81 -14.75 40.99
C ARG A 47 27.32 -14.61 40.66
N SER A 48 26.44 -15.03 41.56
CA SER A 48 24.98 -14.93 41.38
C SER A 48 24.51 -13.47 41.35
N LYS A 49 25.03 -12.60 42.23
CA LYS A 49 24.76 -11.15 42.23
C LYS A 49 25.27 -10.47 40.94
N ARG A 50 26.46 -10.84 40.49
CA ARG A 50 27.05 -10.31 39.24
C ARG A 50 26.24 -10.74 38.01
N ARG A 51 25.80 -12.00 37.96
CA ARG A 51 24.96 -12.52 36.89
C ARG A 51 23.57 -11.84 36.88
N ARG A 52 22.94 -11.65 38.04
CA ARG A 52 21.64 -10.93 38.15
C ARG A 52 21.78 -9.47 37.69
N ARG A 53 22.86 -8.77 38.06
CA ARG A 53 23.11 -7.38 37.62
C ARG A 53 23.37 -7.32 36.12
N SER A 54 24.08 -8.28 35.53
CA SER A 54 24.32 -8.38 34.10
C SER A 54 23.01 -8.60 33.35
N LEU A 55 22.19 -9.57 33.77
CA LEU A 55 20.87 -9.85 33.20
C LEU A 55 19.94 -8.61 33.28
N SER A 56 19.91 -7.92 34.42
CA SER A 56 19.13 -6.71 34.59
C SER A 56 19.57 -5.61 33.61
N ARG A 57 20.86 -5.38 33.44
CA ARG A 57 21.41 -4.40 32.47
C ARG A 57 21.05 -4.77 31.03
N THR A 58 21.20 -6.06 30.67
CA THR A 58 20.82 -6.54 29.33
C THR A 58 19.33 -6.34 29.06
N MET A 59 18.46 -6.66 30.01
CA MET A 59 17.01 -6.44 29.90
C MET A 59 16.67 -4.95 29.76
N THR A 60 17.38 -4.08 30.50
CA THR A 60 17.19 -2.61 30.35
C THR A 60 17.61 -2.13 28.98
N VAL A 61 18.76 -2.58 28.45
CA VAL A 61 19.22 -2.22 27.11
C VAL A 61 18.24 -2.70 26.03
N LEU A 62 17.79 -3.96 26.12
CA LEU A 62 16.77 -4.52 25.21
C LEU A 62 15.46 -3.73 25.29
N GLY A 63 15.05 -3.34 26.49
CA GLY A 63 13.88 -2.46 26.69
C GLY A 63 14.02 -1.13 25.98
N TRP A 64 15.17 -0.45 26.11
CA TRP A 64 15.43 0.79 25.36
C TRP A 64 15.47 0.61 23.86
N ILE A 65 16.07 -0.48 23.36
CA ILE A 65 16.06 -0.81 21.92
C ILE A 65 14.62 -0.99 21.44
N ALA A 66 13.79 -1.72 22.18
CA ALA A 66 12.37 -1.91 21.84
C ALA A 66 11.61 -0.58 21.82
N VAL A 67 11.81 0.30 22.81
CA VAL A 67 11.20 1.63 22.84
C VAL A 67 11.63 2.47 21.65
N MET A 68 12.93 2.50 21.34
CA MET A 68 13.44 3.24 20.18
C MET A 68 12.88 2.70 18.85
N ALA A 69 12.75 1.37 18.72
CA ALA A 69 12.16 0.74 17.54
C ALA A 69 10.67 1.12 17.38
N ILE A 70 9.91 1.08 18.47
CA ILE A 70 8.50 1.50 18.48
C ILE A 70 8.36 2.98 18.13
N CYS A 71 9.15 3.86 18.77
CA CYS A 71 9.13 5.29 18.45
C CYS A 71 9.50 5.56 17.00
N GLY A 72 10.51 4.87 16.46
CA GLY A 72 10.90 4.95 15.05
C GLY A 72 9.78 4.50 14.11
N TYR A 73 9.12 3.38 14.41
CA TYR A 73 7.98 2.88 13.63
C TYR A 73 6.78 3.85 13.66
N VAL A 74 6.44 4.36 14.85
CA VAL A 74 5.37 5.36 15.00
C VAL A 74 5.71 6.64 14.24
N GLY A 75 6.95 7.13 14.35
CA GLY A 75 7.42 8.30 13.62
C GLY A 75 7.35 8.12 12.10
N LEU A 76 7.80 6.97 11.58
CA LEU A 76 7.70 6.61 10.16
C LEU A 76 6.24 6.56 9.71
N THR A 77 5.38 5.90 10.48
CA THR A 77 3.95 5.79 10.18
C THR A 77 3.27 7.15 10.14
N ALA A 78 3.57 8.02 11.11
CA ALA A 78 3.07 9.39 11.16
C ALA A 78 3.55 10.21 9.95
N MET A 79 4.82 10.10 9.59
CA MET A 79 5.38 10.78 8.42
C MET A 79 4.65 10.35 7.14
N ILE A 80 4.48 9.04 6.93
CA ILE A 80 3.76 8.50 5.75
C ILE A 80 2.30 8.98 5.77
N TYR A 81 1.63 8.95 6.92
CA TYR A 81 0.26 9.47 7.05
C TYR A 81 0.13 10.93 6.63
N LEU A 82 1.09 11.76 6.99
CA LEU A 82 1.09 13.19 6.63
C LEU A 82 1.42 13.44 5.15
N THR A 83 2.30 12.61 4.58
CA THR A 83 2.82 12.80 3.21
C THR A 83 2.18 11.87 2.18
N GLN A 84 1.21 11.01 2.53
CA GLN A 84 0.66 9.96 1.66
C GLN A 84 0.16 10.47 0.30
N ARG A 85 -0.41 11.68 0.25
CA ARG A 85 -0.87 12.28 -1.03
C ARG A 85 0.28 12.61 -1.97
N SER A 86 1.43 13.03 -1.44
CA SER A 86 2.65 13.24 -2.24
C SER A 86 3.26 11.92 -2.74
N LEU A 87 2.91 10.79 -2.11
CA LEU A 87 3.31 9.45 -2.54
C LEU A 87 2.33 8.82 -3.53
N MET A 88 1.15 9.42 -3.69
CA MET A 88 0.09 8.91 -4.55
C MET A 88 -0.11 9.76 -5.81
N TYR A 89 0.00 11.07 -5.70
CA TYR A 89 -0.24 12.01 -6.79
C TYR A 89 1.06 12.66 -7.23
N PHE A 90 1.38 12.58 -8.52
CA PHE A 90 2.61 13.09 -9.13
C PHE A 90 2.29 14.11 -10.22
N PRO A 91 1.69 15.25 -9.87
CA PRO A 91 1.25 16.21 -10.87
C PRO A 91 2.44 16.88 -11.58
N GLU A 92 2.39 16.93 -12.91
CA GLU A 92 3.13 17.94 -13.67
C GLU A 92 2.47 19.31 -13.42
N ARG A 93 3.28 20.27 -13.04
CA ARG A 93 2.79 21.59 -12.63
C ARG A 93 2.92 22.65 -13.71
N THR A 94 3.52 22.30 -14.82
CA THR A 94 3.66 23.20 -15.98
C THR A 94 2.35 23.23 -16.75
N HIS A 95 1.82 24.41 -17.01
CA HIS A 95 0.70 24.59 -17.93
C HIS A 95 1.20 24.47 -19.36
N VAL A 96 0.61 23.57 -20.10
CA VAL A 96 0.82 23.39 -21.54
C VAL A 96 -0.55 23.46 -22.20
N THR A 97 -0.72 24.38 -23.15
CA THR A 97 -1.97 24.49 -23.92
C THR A 97 -2.12 23.31 -24.90
N PRO A 98 -3.35 22.98 -25.30
CA PRO A 98 -3.57 21.94 -26.32
C PRO A 98 -2.75 22.14 -27.59
N ALA A 99 -2.67 23.39 -28.09
CA ALA A 99 -1.91 23.72 -29.29
C ALA A 99 -0.40 23.51 -29.12
N GLU A 100 0.17 23.94 -28.00
CA GLU A 100 1.59 23.68 -27.66
C GLU A 100 1.90 22.20 -27.52
N ALA A 101 0.94 21.41 -27.01
CA ALA A 101 1.05 19.97 -26.91
C ALA A 101 0.93 19.26 -28.27
N GLY A 102 0.43 19.94 -29.30
CA GLY A 102 0.24 19.38 -30.64
C GLY A 102 -1.17 18.87 -30.93
N LEU A 103 -2.19 19.41 -30.23
CA LEU A 103 -3.61 19.17 -30.47
C LEU A 103 -4.34 20.51 -30.67
N PRO A 104 -4.04 21.23 -31.78
CA PRO A 104 -4.58 22.58 -32.02
C PRO A 104 -6.11 22.60 -32.21
N GLU A 105 -6.74 21.47 -32.50
CA GLU A 105 -8.18 21.32 -32.62
C GLU A 105 -8.91 21.40 -31.26
N ALA A 106 -8.20 21.19 -30.16
CA ALA A 106 -8.79 21.24 -28.83
C ALA A 106 -8.85 22.68 -28.31
N THR A 107 -9.98 23.01 -27.72
CA THR A 107 -10.18 24.25 -26.96
C THR A 107 -10.01 23.98 -25.49
N GLU A 108 -9.24 24.81 -24.79
CA GLU A 108 -9.14 24.76 -23.33
C GLU A 108 -10.32 25.51 -22.70
N VAL A 109 -11.11 24.81 -21.86
CA VAL A 109 -12.28 25.39 -21.21
C VAL A 109 -12.09 25.36 -19.70
N PRO A 110 -12.08 26.53 -19.04
CA PRO A 110 -12.05 26.58 -17.57
C PRO A 110 -13.41 26.19 -16.98
N LEU A 111 -13.38 25.41 -15.92
CA LEU A 111 -14.58 25.00 -15.16
C LEU A 111 -14.38 25.31 -13.67
N THR A 112 -15.49 25.52 -12.98
CA THR A 112 -15.50 25.70 -11.53
C THR A 112 -16.24 24.53 -10.89
N THR A 113 -15.59 23.84 -9.97
CA THR A 113 -16.17 22.73 -9.22
C THR A 113 -17.13 23.22 -8.14
N ALA A 114 -17.95 22.32 -7.60
CA ALA A 114 -18.92 22.63 -6.54
C ALA A 114 -18.27 23.19 -5.26
N ASP A 115 -16.99 22.87 -5.01
CA ASP A 115 -16.20 23.40 -3.90
C ASP A 115 -15.34 24.64 -4.29
N GLY A 116 -15.63 25.26 -5.46
CA GLY A 116 -15.03 26.53 -5.89
C GLY A 116 -13.62 26.43 -6.47
N VAL A 117 -13.12 25.22 -6.70
CA VAL A 117 -11.78 25.03 -7.30
C VAL A 117 -11.85 25.20 -8.80
N GLN A 118 -10.89 25.93 -9.36
CA GLN A 118 -10.76 26.08 -10.82
C GLN A 118 -10.04 24.86 -11.38
N ILE A 119 -10.66 24.23 -12.36
CA ILE A 119 -10.12 23.13 -13.17
C ILE A 119 -10.24 23.50 -14.65
N ARG A 120 -9.78 22.65 -15.55
CA ARG A 120 -9.97 22.83 -16.98
C ARG A 120 -10.22 21.52 -17.70
N VAL A 121 -10.84 21.61 -18.86
CA VAL A 121 -10.94 20.49 -19.79
C VAL A 121 -10.38 20.89 -21.16
N TRP A 122 -9.79 19.92 -21.86
CA TRP A 122 -9.51 20.03 -23.30
C TRP A 122 -10.70 19.46 -24.03
N HIS A 123 -11.35 20.30 -24.86
CA HIS A 123 -12.57 19.94 -25.55
C HIS A 123 -12.38 19.95 -27.06
N VAL A 124 -12.72 18.80 -27.68
CA VAL A 124 -12.86 18.67 -29.12
C VAL A 124 -14.26 18.13 -29.43
N PRO A 125 -15.10 18.84 -30.20
CA PRO A 125 -16.40 18.31 -30.58
C PRO A 125 -16.27 17.04 -31.44
N PRO A 126 -17.20 16.10 -31.34
CA PRO A 126 -17.23 14.92 -32.21
C PRO A 126 -17.60 15.30 -33.67
N LYS A 127 -17.21 14.46 -34.62
CA LYS A 127 -17.74 14.54 -35.99
C LYS A 127 -19.06 13.77 -36.04
N ALA A 128 -20.13 14.41 -36.49
CA ALA A 128 -21.48 13.86 -36.49
C ALA A 128 -21.90 13.32 -35.12
N ASP A 129 -22.54 12.16 -35.08
CA ASP A 129 -23.03 11.52 -33.85
C ASP A 129 -22.01 10.57 -33.21
N ASN A 130 -20.73 10.73 -33.50
CA ASN A 130 -19.68 9.90 -32.88
C ASN A 130 -19.64 10.09 -31.36
N PRO A 131 -19.13 9.08 -30.62
CA PRO A 131 -18.98 9.16 -29.18
C PRO A 131 -18.10 10.33 -28.73
N VAL A 132 -18.33 10.79 -27.50
CA VAL A 132 -17.48 11.77 -26.83
C VAL A 132 -16.80 11.10 -25.64
N ILE A 133 -15.48 11.06 -25.65
CA ILE A 133 -14.70 10.50 -24.54
C ILE A 133 -14.51 11.56 -23.48
N LEU A 134 -15.04 11.31 -22.28
CA LEU A 134 -14.69 12.02 -21.06
C LEU A 134 -13.52 11.26 -20.40
N TYR A 135 -12.33 11.83 -20.51
CA TYR A 135 -11.07 11.18 -20.19
C TYR A 135 -10.53 11.60 -18.83
N PHE A 136 -10.15 10.61 -18.03
CA PHE A 136 -9.58 10.74 -16.69
C PHE A 136 -8.18 10.12 -16.68
N HIS A 137 -7.13 10.96 -16.65
CA HIS A 137 -5.75 10.49 -16.71
C HIS A 137 -5.28 9.82 -15.40
N GLY A 138 -4.15 9.15 -15.47
CA GLY A 138 -3.49 8.49 -14.35
C GLY A 138 -2.93 9.46 -13.29
N ASN A 139 -2.21 8.92 -12.31
CA ASN A 139 -1.70 9.69 -11.17
C ASN A 139 -0.47 10.56 -11.50
N GLY A 140 0.18 10.34 -12.64
CA GLY A 140 1.37 11.07 -13.08
C GLY A 140 1.16 11.91 -14.33
N GLY A 141 1.92 13.00 -14.43
CA GLY A 141 1.93 13.88 -15.59
C GLY A 141 0.78 14.89 -15.63
N ALA A 142 0.26 15.16 -16.83
CA ALA A 142 -0.85 16.04 -17.13
C ALA A 142 -1.44 15.61 -18.49
N LEU A 143 -2.46 16.29 -19.02
CA LEU A 143 -3.12 15.91 -20.28
C LEU A 143 -2.16 15.90 -21.49
N ASN A 144 -1.17 16.78 -21.52
CA ASN A 144 -0.19 16.85 -22.62
C ASN A 144 0.60 15.55 -22.83
N TYR A 145 0.72 14.69 -21.80
CA TYR A 145 1.35 13.36 -21.93
C TYR A 145 0.48 12.35 -22.70
N ARG A 146 -0.80 12.64 -22.95
CA ARG A 146 -1.77 11.79 -23.64
C ARG A 146 -2.12 12.30 -25.04
N VAL A 147 -1.42 13.34 -25.50
CA VAL A 147 -1.76 14.03 -26.76
C VAL A 147 -1.73 13.11 -27.98
N GLU A 148 -0.83 12.12 -28.03
CA GLU A 148 -0.75 11.20 -29.17
C GLU A 148 -2.01 10.32 -29.24
N ARG A 149 -2.48 9.81 -28.12
CA ARG A 149 -3.76 9.10 -28.02
C ARG A 149 -4.93 10.00 -28.43
N PHE A 150 -4.95 11.24 -27.96
CA PHE A 150 -6.02 12.19 -28.27
C PHE A 150 -6.06 12.52 -29.75
N ARG A 151 -4.91 12.68 -30.40
CA ARG A 151 -4.84 12.89 -31.85
C ARG A 151 -5.46 11.74 -32.64
N GLN A 152 -5.17 10.50 -32.26
CA GLN A 152 -5.73 9.32 -32.91
C GLN A 152 -7.25 9.27 -32.76
N LEU A 153 -7.78 9.52 -31.56
CA LEU A 153 -9.22 9.57 -31.29
C LEU A 153 -9.91 10.70 -32.09
N VAL A 154 -9.36 11.90 -32.06
CA VAL A 154 -9.89 13.06 -32.76
C VAL A 154 -9.84 12.87 -34.28
N SER A 155 -8.77 12.29 -34.82
CA SER A 155 -8.65 11.97 -36.25
C SER A 155 -9.71 10.99 -36.72
N ALA A 156 -10.08 10.03 -35.86
CA ALA A 156 -11.20 9.12 -36.09
C ALA A 156 -12.58 9.80 -35.93
N GLY A 157 -12.62 11.07 -35.58
CA GLY A 157 -13.87 11.84 -35.45
C GLY A 157 -14.54 11.69 -34.07
N ILE A 158 -13.89 11.05 -33.10
CA ILE A 158 -14.38 10.90 -31.73
C ILE A 158 -14.19 12.24 -31.02
N GLY A 159 -15.21 12.69 -30.27
CA GLY A 159 -15.12 13.87 -29.44
C GLY A 159 -14.29 13.61 -28.17
N LEU A 160 -13.72 14.67 -27.63
CA LEU A 160 -12.88 14.62 -26.44
C LEU A 160 -13.31 15.67 -25.42
N VAL A 161 -13.42 15.27 -24.16
CA VAL A 161 -13.42 16.12 -22.97
C VAL A 161 -12.34 15.55 -22.04
N GLY A 162 -11.10 15.98 -22.20
CA GLY A 162 -9.97 15.56 -21.35
C GLY A 162 -9.94 16.41 -20.08
N LEU A 163 -10.09 15.81 -18.91
CA LEU A 163 -10.08 16.52 -17.63
C LEU A 163 -8.64 16.71 -17.12
N GLU A 164 -8.24 17.95 -16.88
CA GLU A 164 -7.07 18.28 -16.07
C GLU A 164 -7.51 18.49 -14.62
N TYR A 165 -7.03 17.64 -13.72
CA TYR A 165 -7.42 17.69 -12.32
C TYR A 165 -6.82 18.88 -11.57
N ARG A 166 -7.46 19.24 -10.42
CA ARG A 166 -6.87 20.14 -9.45
C ARG A 166 -5.45 19.76 -9.06
N GLY A 167 -4.54 20.74 -9.04
CA GLY A 167 -3.12 20.55 -8.73
C GLY A 167 -2.26 20.03 -9.88
N TYR A 168 -2.86 19.64 -11.03
CA TYR A 168 -2.18 19.21 -12.26
C TYR A 168 -2.17 20.35 -13.30
N GLY A 169 -1.28 20.25 -14.30
CA GLY A 169 -1.22 21.19 -15.42
C GLY A 169 -1.15 22.67 -15.05
N GLY A 170 -0.50 23.02 -13.94
CA GLY A 170 -0.43 24.40 -13.44
C GLY A 170 -1.66 24.89 -12.71
N LEU A 171 -2.68 24.04 -12.48
CA LEU A 171 -3.85 24.39 -11.71
C LEU A 171 -3.57 24.46 -10.20
N GLY A 172 -4.32 25.30 -9.51
CA GLY A 172 -4.31 25.37 -8.05
C GLY A 172 -5.01 24.18 -7.39
N GLY A 173 -5.00 24.19 -6.05
CA GLY A 173 -5.60 23.14 -5.25
C GLY A 173 -4.65 21.97 -4.97
N SER A 174 -5.17 20.95 -4.31
CA SER A 174 -4.44 19.73 -3.98
C SER A 174 -5.29 18.50 -4.29
N PRO A 175 -4.74 17.50 -5.01
CA PRO A 175 -5.49 16.31 -5.37
C PRO A 175 -5.85 15.49 -4.15
N SER A 176 -7.03 14.89 -4.20
CA SER A 176 -7.54 13.92 -3.25
C SER A 176 -8.66 13.11 -3.91
N GLU A 177 -9.00 11.92 -3.42
CA GLU A 177 -10.11 11.14 -3.98
C GLU A 177 -11.37 11.98 -4.16
N GLN A 178 -11.80 12.63 -3.10
CA GLN A 178 -13.03 13.43 -3.12
C GLN A 178 -12.90 14.66 -4.02
N GLY A 179 -11.69 15.26 -4.09
CA GLY A 179 -11.39 16.36 -4.99
C GLY A 179 -11.49 15.95 -6.46
N LEU A 180 -10.85 14.84 -6.84
CA LEU A 180 -10.87 14.34 -8.22
C LEU A 180 -12.27 13.90 -8.66
N ILE A 181 -13.08 13.35 -7.75
CA ILE A 181 -14.48 13.02 -8.05
C ILE A 181 -15.30 14.30 -8.33
N ARG A 182 -15.11 15.37 -7.54
CA ARG A 182 -15.78 16.67 -7.81
C ARG A 182 -15.30 17.30 -9.13
N ASP A 183 -14.01 17.14 -9.46
CA ASP A 183 -13.50 17.60 -10.75
C ASP A 183 -14.16 16.86 -11.91
N ALA A 184 -14.31 15.53 -11.77
CA ALA A 184 -15.01 14.69 -12.74
C ALA A 184 -16.50 15.04 -12.85
N GLU A 185 -17.18 15.35 -11.74
CA GLU A 185 -18.57 15.81 -11.75
C GLU A 185 -18.74 17.13 -12.51
N ALA A 186 -17.83 18.08 -12.35
CA ALA A 186 -17.85 19.34 -13.10
C ALA A 186 -17.60 19.13 -14.59
N ALA A 187 -16.63 18.27 -14.95
CA ALA A 187 -16.39 17.90 -16.33
C ALA A 187 -17.57 17.13 -16.96
N TYR A 188 -18.22 16.25 -16.21
CA TYR A 188 -19.44 15.58 -16.62
C TYR A 188 -20.60 16.58 -16.84
N ALA A 189 -20.80 17.52 -15.93
CA ALA A 189 -21.83 18.55 -16.07
C ALA A 189 -21.60 19.40 -17.34
N PHE A 190 -20.36 19.75 -17.65
CA PHE A 190 -19.98 20.37 -18.91
C PHE A 190 -20.33 19.46 -20.09
N ALA A 191 -19.96 18.19 -20.05
CA ALA A 191 -20.18 17.26 -21.16
C ALA A 191 -21.69 17.06 -21.45
N VAL A 192 -22.53 16.83 -20.43
CA VAL A 192 -23.98 16.62 -20.62
C VAL A 192 -24.75 17.90 -21.00
N ALA A 193 -24.17 19.08 -20.79
CA ALA A 193 -24.72 20.33 -21.31
C ALA A 193 -24.58 20.45 -22.83
N HIS A 194 -23.67 19.66 -23.43
CA HIS A 194 -23.37 19.71 -24.88
C HIS A 194 -23.78 18.41 -25.58
N TYR A 195 -23.80 17.28 -24.91
CA TYR A 195 -24.00 15.95 -25.49
C TYR A 195 -24.96 15.09 -24.67
N PRO A 196 -25.80 14.25 -25.31
CA PRO A 196 -26.59 13.26 -24.58
C PRO A 196 -25.71 12.32 -23.75
N ALA A 197 -26.16 11.95 -22.55
CA ALA A 197 -25.39 11.06 -21.70
C ALA A 197 -25.04 9.71 -22.36
N GLN A 198 -25.89 9.22 -23.26
CA GLN A 198 -25.71 7.98 -24.02
C GLN A 198 -24.54 8.06 -25.02
N GLN A 199 -24.17 9.27 -25.44
CA GLN A 199 -23.02 9.52 -26.33
C GLN A 199 -21.70 9.59 -25.55
N LEU A 200 -21.75 9.80 -24.23
CA LEU A 200 -20.57 9.92 -23.39
C LEU A 200 -19.96 8.54 -23.10
N VAL A 201 -18.64 8.47 -23.27
CA VAL A 201 -17.79 7.33 -22.91
C VAL A 201 -16.81 7.78 -21.84
N LEU A 202 -16.93 7.26 -20.62
CA LEU A 202 -15.92 7.51 -19.60
C LEU A 202 -14.70 6.64 -19.87
N TRP A 203 -13.52 7.25 -19.97
CA TRP A 203 -12.26 6.50 -20.06
C TRP A 203 -11.37 6.88 -18.89
N GLY A 204 -11.14 5.95 -17.97
CA GLY A 204 -10.23 6.11 -16.83
C GLY A 204 -8.97 5.28 -16.98
N GLU A 205 -7.81 5.95 -16.92
CA GLU A 205 -6.48 5.34 -16.94
C GLU A 205 -5.92 5.23 -15.52
N SER A 206 -5.54 4.03 -15.08
CA SER A 206 -4.90 3.80 -13.77
C SER A 206 -5.69 4.47 -12.63
N LEU A 207 -5.16 5.50 -11.97
CA LEU A 207 -5.89 6.30 -10.98
C LEU A 207 -7.24 6.80 -11.50
N GLY A 208 -7.27 7.27 -12.74
CA GLY A 208 -8.48 7.73 -13.39
C GLY A 208 -9.56 6.66 -13.53
N SER A 209 -9.20 5.38 -13.51
CA SER A 209 -10.19 4.28 -13.48
C SER A 209 -11.05 4.31 -12.22
N GLY A 210 -10.45 4.66 -11.07
CA GLY A 210 -11.19 4.86 -9.82
C GLY A 210 -12.14 6.05 -9.87
N VAL A 211 -11.74 7.13 -10.57
CA VAL A 211 -12.58 8.31 -10.81
C VAL A 211 -13.74 7.96 -11.76
N ALA A 212 -13.45 7.27 -12.87
CA ALA A 212 -14.46 6.85 -13.85
C ALA A 212 -15.51 5.92 -13.20
N VAL A 213 -15.09 4.94 -12.41
CA VAL A 213 -16.02 4.05 -11.69
C VAL A 213 -16.86 4.82 -10.69
N ALA A 214 -16.27 5.75 -9.92
CA ALA A 214 -17.02 6.56 -8.97
C ALA A 214 -18.10 7.40 -9.67
N LEU A 215 -17.78 8.02 -10.79
CA LEU A 215 -18.70 8.83 -11.57
C LEU A 215 -19.79 7.96 -12.23
N ALA A 216 -19.43 6.85 -12.88
CA ALA A 216 -20.35 5.95 -13.55
C ALA A 216 -21.33 5.26 -12.60
N ALA A 217 -20.97 5.11 -11.32
CA ALA A 217 -21.83 4.56 -10.29
C ALA A 217 -22.98 5.51 -9.89
N GLU A 218 -22.84 6.81 -10.20
CA GLU A 218 -23.81 7.86 -9.76
C GLU A 218 -24.44 8.59 -10.96
N LYS A 219 -23.86 8.54 -12.15
CA LYS A 219 -24.29 9.28 -13.33
C LYS A 219 -24.52 8.35 -14.52
N PRO A 220 -25.59 8.59 -15.33
CA PRO A 220 -25.81 7.85 -16.56
C PRO A 220 -24.76 8.20 -17.60
N VAL A 221 -24.23 7.17 -18.28
CA VAL A 221 -23.28 7.29 -19.39
C VAL A 221 -23.52 6.20 -20.43
N GLY A 222 -23.06 6.40 -21.64
CA GLY A 222 -23.21 5.44 -22.72
C GLY A 222 -22.32 4.20 -22.55
N ARG A 223 -21.05 4.38 -22.21
CA ARG A 223 -20.05 3.30 -22.05
C ARG A 223 -18.99 3.70 -21.02
N VAL A 224 -18.28 2.69 -20.51
CA VAL A 224 -17.13 2.88 -19.60
C VAL A 224 -15.93 2.08 -20.10
N ILE A 225 -14.77 2.70 -20.16
CA ILE A 225 -13.47 2.10 -20.49
C ILE A 225 -12.56 2.28 -19.27
N LEU A 226 -12.01 1.19 -18.76
CA LEU A 226 -11.08 1.19 -17.64
C LEU A 226 -9.75 0.60 -18.11
N GLU A 227 -8.70 1.39 -18.09
CA GLU A 227 -7.36 0.99 -18.49
C GLU A 227 -6.49 0.78 -17.25
N ALA A 228 -5.86 -0.39 -17.14
CA ALA A 228 -5.07 -0.82 -15.98
C ALA A 228 -5.77 -0.54 -14.64
N PRO A 229 -7.07 -0.95 -14.48
CA PRO A 229 -7.84 -0.62 -13.30
C PRO A 229 -7.44 -1.47 -12.09
N PHE A 230 -7.67 -0.90 -10.91
CA PHE A 230 -7.49 -1.58 -9.62
C PHE A 230 -8.85 -1.84 -8.94
N THR A 231 -8.89 -2.82 -8.04
CA THR A 231 -10.05 -3.03 -7.14
C THR A 231 -10.22 -1.85 -6.18
N SER A 232 -9.08 -1.36 -5.63
CA SER A 232 -9.01 -0.12 -4.86
C SER A 232 -7.57 0.38 -4.79
N ALA A 233 -7.36 1.68 -4.66
CA ALA A 233 -6.03 2.22 -4.35
C ALA A 233 -5.54 1.72 -2.99
N LEU A 234 -6.47 1.43 -2.06
CA LEU A 234 -6.17 0.77 -0.80
C LEU A 234 -5.46 -0.58 -1.02
N ALA A 235 -6.00 -1.45 -1.89
CA ALA A 235 -5.42 -2.78 -2.15
C ALA A 235 -4.03 -2.69 -2.81
N VAL A 236 -3.81 -1.69 -3.68
CA VAL A 236 -2.47 -1.39 -4.22
C VAL A 236 -1.52 -0.95 -3.12
N GLY A 237 -1.98 -0.07 -2.22
CA GLY A 237 -1.22 0.42 -1.07
C GLY A 237 -0.86 -0.70 -0.08
N GLU A 238 -1.79 -1.58 0.27
CA GLU A 238 -1.57 -2.74 1.15
C GLU A 238 -0.51 -3.69 0.58
N ARG A 239 -0.56 -3.94 -0.72
CA ARG A 239 0.45 -4.76 -1.40
C ARG A 239 1.84 -4.10 -1.36
N ARG A 240 1.92 -2.79 -1.55
CA ARG A 240 3.18 -2.03 -1.62
C ARG A 240 3.79 -1.80 -0.24
N TYR A 241 2.95 -1.56 0.77
CA TYR A 241 3.33 -1.15 2.12
C TYR A 241 2.79 -2.14 3.17
N TRP A 242 2.95 -3.44 2.90
CA TRP A 242 2.44 -4.55 3.72
C TRP A 242 2.84 -4.50 5.20
N TYR A 243 3.89 -3.76 5.53
CA TYR A 243 4.41 -3.56 6.89
C TYR A 243 3.73 -2.40 7.64
N LEU A 244 2.82 -1.67 6.99
CA LEU A 244 2.03 -0.58 7.57
C LEU A 244 0.55 -0.99 7.68
N PRO A 245 -0.18 -0.46 8.67
CA PRO A 245 -1.63 -0.65 8.75
C PRO A 245 -2.36 0.27 7.75
N VAL A 246 -2.15 0.04 6.45
CA VAL A 246 -2.60 0.91 5.35
C VAL A 246 -4.11 1.13 5.41
N GLN A 247 -4.89 0.08 5.73
CA GLN A 247 -6.34 0.13 5.85
C GLN A 247 -6.83 1.21 6.84
N LEU A 248 -6.09 1.42 7.93
CA LEU A 248 -6.44 2.41 8.95
C LEU A 248 -5.94 3.82 8.62
N LEU A 249 -4.91 3.92 7.78
CA LEU A 249 -4.18 5.18 7.55
C LEU A 249 -4.52 5.84 6.22
N MET A 250 -4.92 5.09 5.20
CA MET A 250 -5.10 5.60 3.85
C MET A 250 -6.36 6.45 3.73
N LYS A 251 -6.19 7.70 3.32
CA LYS A 251 -7.26 8.69 3.17
C LYS A 251 -8.02 8.53 1.85
N ASP A 252 -7.28 8.31 0.77
CA ASP A 252 -7.80 8.29 -0.60
C ASP A 252 -7.79 6.84 -1.11
N GLN A 253 -8.88 6.10 -0.87
CA GLN A 253 -8.93 4.65 -1.05
C GLN A 253 -9.42 4.21 -2.43
N PHE A 254 -10.20 5.02 -3.14
CA PHE A 254 -10.80 4.72 -4.45
C PHE A 254 -11.37 3.30 -4.53
N ARG A 255 -12.38 3.01 -3.72
CA ARG A 255 -13.01 1.68 -3.61
C ARG A 255 -13.85 1.35 -4.84
N SER A 256 -13.18 1.02 -5.95
CA SER A 256 -13.86 0.60 -7.18
C SER A 256 -14.60 -0.72 -7.01
N ASP A 257 -14.09 -1.63 -6.20
CA ASP A 257 -14.71 -2.89 -5.83
C ASP A 257 -16.10 -2.75 -5.19
N GLU A 258 -16.33 -1.70 -4.43
CA GLU A 258 -17.63 -1.40 -3.79
C GLU A 258 -18.60 -0.65 -4.72
N ARG A 259 -18.05 0.01 -5.75
CA ARG A 259 -18.84 0.89 -6.64
C ARG A 259 -19.20 0.23 -7.98
N ILE A 260 -18.37 -0.68 -8.49
CA ILE A 260 -18.50 -1.21 -9.86
C ILE A 260 -19.84 -1.92 -10.11
N GLN A 261 -20.45 -2.51 -9.09
CA GLN A 261 -21.76 -3.16 -9.19
C GLN A 261 -22.92 -2.17 -9.43
N LYS A 262 -22.70 -0.88 -9.22
CA LYS A 262 -23.67 0.17 -9.55
C LYS A 262 -23.53 0.68 -11.00
N VAL A 263 -22.42 0.36 -11.66
CA VAL A 263 -22.21 0.72 -13.06
C VAL A 263 -23.06 -0.17 -13.93
N THR A 264 -23.99 0.42 -14.68
CA THR A 264 -24.93 -0.29 -15.57
C THR A 264 -24.56 -0.14 -17.05
N ALA A 265 -23.70 0.81 -17.38
CA ALA A 265 -23.23 1.01 -18.73
C ALA A 265 -22.33 -0.14 -19.20
N PRO A 266 -22.33 -0.46 -20.51
CA PRO A 266 -21.36 -1.40 -21.09
C PRO A 266 -19.93 -1.05 -20.71
N LEU A 267 -19.17 -2.06 -20.27
CA LEU A 267 -17.82 -1.91 -19.71
C LEU A 267 -16.78 -2.61 -20.57
N LEU A 268 -15.68 -1.91 -20.85
CA LEU A 268 -14.44 -2.46 -21.38
C LEU A 268 -13.31 -2.30 -20.36
N ILE A 269 -12.63 -3.38 -20.02
CA ILE A 269 -11.37 -3.35 -19.27
C ILE A 269 -10.22 -3.68 -20.21
N LEU A 270 -9.17 -2.85 -20.18
CA LEU A 270 -7.90 -3.03 -20.89
C LEU A 270 -6.81 -3.24 -19.85
N HIS A 271 -6.07 -4.36 -19.92
CA HIS A 271 -5.04 -4.62 -18.90
C HIS A 271 -3.84 -5.40 -19.44
N GLY A 272 -2.64 -4.93 -19.11
CA GLY A 272 -1.39 -5.61 -19.42
C GLY A 272 -1.10 -6.77 -18.47
N MET A 273 -0.72 -7.92 -19.03
CA MET A 273 -0.39 -9.11 -18.21
C MET A 273 0.92 -8.94 -17.43
N HIS A 274 1.81 -8.05 -17.89
CA HIS A 274 3.07 -7.72 -17.23
C HIS A 274 3.02 -6.42 -16.40
N ASP A 275 1.83 -5.93 -16.08
CA ASP A 275 1.66 -4.73 -15.24
C ASP A 275 2.23 -4.97 -13.84
N ARG A 276 3.29 -4.19 -13.50
CA ARG A 276 3.99 -4.24 -12.23
C ARG A 276 3.53 -3.19 -11.23
N VAL A 277 2.71 -2.24 -11.67
CA VAL A 277 2.14 -1.16 -10.85
C VAL A 277 0.81 -1.60 -10.29
N VAL A 278 -0.13 -1.96 -11.18
CA VAL A 278 -1.43 -2.53 -10.83
C VAL A 278 -1.49 -3.95 -11.38
N PRO A 279 -1.33 -5.00 -10.56
CA PRO A 279 -1.34 -6.36 -11.04
C PRO A 279 -2.61 -6.71 -11.80
N TYR A 280 -2.47 -7.39 -12.94
CA TYR A 280 -3.58 -7.85 -13.80
C TYR A 280 -4.74 -8.48 -13.00
N ALA A 281 -4.43 -9.26 -11.97
CA ALA A 281 -5.45 -9.90 -11.13
C ALA A 281 -6.42 -8.90 -10.46
N MET A 282 -6.04 -7.61 -10.30
CA MET A 282 -6.96 -6.59 -9.79
C MET A 282 -7.98 -6.17 -10.84
N GLY A 283 -7.55 -6.00 -12.09
CA GLY A 283 -8.46 -5.74 -13.22
C GLY A 283 -9.40 -6.91 -13.48
N GLU A 284 -8.89 -8.15 -13.46
CA GLU A 284 -9.69 -9.36 -13.57
C GLU A 284 -10.71 -9.47 -12.44
N ARG A 285 -10.32 -9.20 -11.20
CA ARG A 285 -11.26 -9.19 -10.07
C ARG A 285 -12.32 -8.11 -10.20
N LEU A 286 -11.96 -6.92 -10.69
CA LEU A 286 -12.92 -5.85 -10.93
C LEU A 286 -13.88 -6.24 -12.06
N PHE A 287 -13.37 -6.88 -13.11
CA PHE A 287 -14.20 -7.45 -14.18
C PHE A 287 -15.22 -8.45 -13.64
N ASP A 288 -14.81 -9.37 -12.77
CA ASP A 288 -15.71 -10.36 -12.18
C ASP A 288 -16.88 -9.70 -11.43
N LEU A 289 -16.60 -8.63 -10.69
CA LEU A 289 -17.59 -7.88 -9.89
C LEU A 289 -18.54 -7.02 -10.72
N ALA A 290 -18.13 -6.64 -11.93
CA ALA A 290 -18.90 -5.72 -12.78
C ALA A 290 -20.16 -6.37 -13.35
N ASN A 291 -21.18 -5.55 -13.64
CA ASN A 291 -22.39 -5.97 -14.35
C ASN A 291 -22.12 -6.26 -15.83
N LYS A 292 -22.99 -7.00 -16.46
CA LYS A 292 -23.01 -7.21 -17.93
C LYS A 292 -23.82 -6.05 -18.58
N PRO A 293 -23.51 -5.70 -19.86
CA PRO A 293 -22.47 -6.29 -20.71
C PRO A 293 -21.08 -5.78 -20.34
N LYS A 294 -20.08 -6.66 -20.36
CA LYS A 294 -18.70 -6.35 -20.00
C LYS A 294 -17.72 -7.18 -20.82
N HIS A 295 -16.59 -6.53 -21.17
CA HIS A 295 -15.49 -7.15 -21.92
C HIS A 295 -14.17 -6.86 -21.22
N ILE A 296 -13.20 -7.78 -21.37
CA ILE A 296 -11.82 -7.59 -20.89
C ILE A 296 -10.86 -7.98 -22.01
N VAL A 297 -9.97 -7.08 -22.38
CA VAL A 297 -8.87 -7.34 -23.30
C VAL A 297 -7.57 -7.44 -22.51
N ARG A 298 -6.88 -8.58 -22.70
CA ARG A 298 -5.61 -8.90 -22.05
C ARG A 298 -4.48 -8.67 -23.03
N PHE A 299 -3.56 -7.77 -22.71
CA PHE A 299 -2.38 -7.53 -23.53
C PHE A 299 -1.23 -8.39 -22.99
N LEU A 300 -0.92 -9.49 -23.70
CA LEU A 300 0.03 -10.51 -23.22
C LEU A 300 1.42 -9.93 -22.94
N ASP A 301 1.89 -9.01 -23.79
CA ASP A 301 3.19 -8.35 -23.66
C ASP A 301 3.09 -6.96 -23.02
N GLY A 302 1.86 -6.50 -22.69
CA GLY A 302 1.60 -5.17 -22.17
C GLY A 302 1.99 -5.03 -20.69
N GLY A 303 2.53 -3.87 -20.35
CA GLY A 303 2.79 -3.38 -19.00
C GLY A 303 1.71 -2.44 -18.50
N HIS A 304 2.10 -1.39 -17.75
CA HIS A 304 1.18 -0.41 -17.16
C HIS A 304 0.87 0.79 -18.07
N GLU A 305 1.86 1.24 -18.85
CA GLU A 305 1.80 2.52 -19.59
C GLU A 305 1.94 2.35 -21.10
N ASP A 306 2.01 1.13 -21.62
CA ASP A 306 2.36 0.82 -23.01
C ASP A 306 1.24 0.13 -23.80
N LEU A 307 0.00 0.18 -23.31
CA LEU A 307 -1.12 -0.55 -23.90
C LEU A 307 -1.47 -0.04 -25.31
N ASP A 308 -1.26 1.26 -25.61
CA ASP A 308 -1.44 1.81 -26.93
C ASP A 308 -0.50 1.16 -27.95
N ASN A 309 0.74 0.86 -27.55
CA ASN A 309 1.70 0.13 -28.39
C ASN A 309 1.31 -1.34 -28.62
N ASN A 310 0.41 -1.86 -27.79
CA ASN A 310 -0.09 -3.23 -27.84
C ASN A 310 -1.49 -3.34 -28.45
N GLY A 311 -2.04 -2.28 -29.05
CA GLY A 311 -3.32 -2.29 -29.77
C GLY A 311 -4.53 -1.92 -28.90
N ALA A 312 -4.34 -1.14 -27.81
CA ALA A 312 -5.43 -0.69 -26.96
C ALA A 312 -6.46 0.13 -27.73
N LEU A 313 -6.01 1.03 -28.62
CA LEU A 313 -6.91 1.87 -29.42
C LEU A 313 -7.75 1.06 -30.41
N ASP A 314 -7.22 -0.03 -30.98
CA ASP A 314 -7.99 -0.94 -31.84
C ASP A 314 -9.10 -1.65 -31.04
N ALA A 315 -8.79 -2.09 -29.82
CA ALA A 315 -9.78 -2.68 -28.93
C ALA A 315 -10.87 -1.67 -28.55
N VAL A 316 -10.50 -0.43 -28.28
CA VAL A 316 -11.45 0.65 -28.01
C VAL A 316 -12.32 0.94 -29.24
N ALA A 317 -11.75 1.04 -30.43
CA ALA A 317 -12.51 1.27 -31.68
C ALA A 317 -13.55 0.17 -31.89
N ARG A 318 -13.19 -1.11 -31.72
CA ARG A 318 -14.12 -2.25 -31.80
C ARG A 318 -15.22 -2.17 -30.74
N PHE A 319 -14.89 -1.82 -29.50
CA PHE A 319 -15.88 -1.64 -28.44
C PHE A 319 -16.86 -0.50 -28.74
N LEU A 320 -16.38 0.63 -29.26
CA LEU A 320 -17.22 1.76 -29.65
C LEU A 320 -18.14 1.42 -30.83
N ALA A 321 -17.66 0.60 -31.78
CA ALA A 321 -18.45 0.09 -32.89
C ALA A 321 -19.49 -0.97 -32.47
N GLY A 322 -19.37 -1.56 -31.27
CA GLY A 322 -20.20 -2.68 -30.83
C GLY A 322 -19.75 -4.05 -31.34
N ASP A 323 -18.49 -4.16 -31.80
CA ASP A 323 -17.90 -5.36 -32.41
C ASP A 323 -17.10 -6.23 -31.42
N LEU A 324 -17.22 -5.97 -30.13
CA LEU A 324 -16.70 -6.85 -29.08
C LEU A 324 -17.86 -7.71 -28.53
N ASP A 325 -17.99 -8.92 -29.08
CA ASP A 325 -18.82 -9.98 -28.55
C ASP A 325 -18.01 -10.92 -27.65
#